data_394f1f6c689909782fc3982852478a81
#
_entry.id   394f1f6c689909782fc3982852478a81
#
_cell.length_a   1.000
_cell.length_b   1.000
_cell.length_c   1.000
_cell.angle_alpha   90.00
_cell.angle_beta   90.00
_cell.angle_gamma   90.00
#
_symmetry.space_group_name_H-M   'P 1'
#
loop_
_entity.id
_entity.type
_entity.pdbx_description
1 polymer ?
#
loop_
_entity_poly.entity_id
_entity_poly.type
_entity_poly.pdbx_seq_one_letter_code
_entity_poly.pdbx_strand_id
1 'polypeptide(L)'
;MAYIKERGNNNYFVRVSCGILDNGRPFQKSRLFRPSRVNLPESKVRKELDAFVKALEEECRIEFETKRQPQTNFELSEDETKHESVEEQVNGDHQSMITPINSSSTPLFADFCTIYLAAKKENISSTTYLLYETAIQRILIPRLGHLHLDEIKPYHVQELINFLATPSGRVDKKGEKLAPATIRRYLTILQSIMTMAWKQEYINSNPADTRRLEISKIVTPEVEAFSNEEIAEILKMAQLEPIHIHAVIATAIYTGARRGEIAGLKWEDIDFEKRTMYIRRSVVKLAQQEPEIKLPKTISSIRQIAIPQALCDILQELKKEQDRKKALLGEKWHEEGFLFTDWCGHVMHPHTPTKQFDKFLKKYGFRHLKFHGLRHSSATYLLSNGCDIKTVSKRLGHTSIDTTNIYVHALEKTDKAAAECFDSIEV
;
A
#
# COMPACT_ATOMS: atom_id res chain seq x y z
N MET A 1 -13.89 17.14 -26.01
CA MET A 1 -12.57 17.45 -26.65
C MET A 1 -11.58 16.40 -26.26
N ALA A 2 -11.00 15.72 -27.23
CA ALA A 2 -10.03 14.64 -26.95
C ALA A 2 -8.62 15.22 -26.76
N TYR A 3 -7.93 14.75 -25.75
CA TYR A 3 -6.50 14.99 -25.55
C TYR A 3 -5.72 13.79 -26.07
N ILE A 4 -4.80 14.03 -27.01
CA ILE A 4 -3.99 13.00 -27.66
C ILE A 4 -2.53 13.30 -27.39
N LYS A 5 -1.79 12.31 -26.85
CA LYS A 5 -0.34 12.41 -26.59
C LYS A 5 0.39 11.21 -27.19
N GLU A 6 1.29 11.46 -28.10
CA GLU A 6 2.18 10.44 -28.65
C GLU A 6 3.16 9.91 -27.61
N ARG A 7 3.37 8.57 -27.63
CA ARG A 7 4.26 7.87 -26.69
C ARG A 7 5.40 7.10 -27.37
N GLY A 8 5.71 7.45 -28.65
CA GLY A 8 6.72 6.75 -29.45
C GLY A 8 6.17 5.50 -30.17
N ASN A 9 6.82 5.08 -31.23
CA ASN A 9 6.44 3.94 -32.08
C ASN A 9 4.97 3.96 -32.54
N ASN A 10 4.46 5.13 -32.93
CA ASN A 10 3.06 5.34 -33.36
C ASN A 10 2.01 4.92 -32.32
N ASN A 11 2.37 4.87 -31.02
CA ASN A 11 1.41 4.66 -29.95
C ASN A 11 0.91 6.00 -29.39
N TYR A 12 -0.39 6.13 -29.19
CA TYR A 12 -1.02 7.38 -28.74
C TYR A 12 -1.83 7.13 -27.47
N PHE A 13 -1.62 7.96 -26.46
CA PHE A 13 -2.49 8.02 -25.29
C PHE A 13 -3.64 8.98 -25.61
N VAL A 14 -4.87 8.47 -25.61
CA VAL A 14 -6.09 9.23 -25.89
C VAL A 14 -6.90 9.38 -24.61
N ARG A 15 -7.32 10.61 -24.29
CA ARG A 15 -8.24 10.91 -23.19
C ARG A 15 -9.39 11.76 -23.72
N VAL A 16 -10.61 11.35 -23.46
CA VAL A 16 -11.84 12.07 -23.82
C VAL A 16 -12.60 12.49 -22.57
N SER A 17 -13.30 13.64 -22.64
CA SER A 17 -14.13 14.15 -21.55
C SER A 17 -15.53 14.42 -22.10
N CYS A 18 -16.58 13.89 -21.42
CA CYS A 18 -17.95 13.90 -21.93
C CYS A 18 -18.94 14.70 -21.06
N GLY A 19 -18.48 15.32 -19.98
CA GLY A 19 -19.32 16.13 -19.10
C GLY A 19 -18.75 16.29 -17.72
N ILE A 20 -19.52 16.95 -16.84
CA ILE A 20 -19.18 17.14 -15.43
C ILE A 20 -20.21 16.35 -14.63
N LEU A 21 -19.75 15.51 -13.70
CA LEU A 21 -20.58 14.78 -12.75
C LEU A 21 -21.12 15.73 -11.66
N ASP A 22 -22.16 15.31 -10.95
CA ASP A 22 -22.83 16.10 -9.89
C ASP A 22 -21.86 16.50 -8.74
N ASN A 23 -20.73 15.78 -8.62
CA ASN A 23 -19.65 16.12 -7.67
C ASN A 23 -18.64 17.16 -8.22
N GLY A 24 -18.95 17.85 -9.32
CA GLY A 24 -18.13 18.89 -9.95
C GLY A 24 -16.90 18.37 -10.71
N ARG A 25 -16.69 17.06 -10.82
CA ARG A 25 -15.52 16.48 -11.52
C ARG A 25 -15.85 16.15 -12.98
N PRO A 26 -14.93 16.39 -13.94
CA PRO A 26 -15.12 15.98 -15.31
C PRO A 26 -15.13 14.45 -15.43
N PHE A 27 -16.13 13.91 -16.12
CA PHE A 27 -16.16 12.50 -16.49
C PHE A 27 -15.24 12.27 -17.68
N GLN A 28 -14.19 11.47 -17.47
CA GLN A 28 -13.12 11.26 -18.45
C GLN A 28 -12.86 9.77 -18.63
N LYS A 29 -12.62 9.39 -19.91
CA LYS A 29 -12.18 8.05 -20.28
C LYS A 29 -10.84 8.15 -21.00
N SER A 30 -9.91 7.24 -20.72
CA SER A 30 -8.60 7.24 -21.38
C SER A 30 -8.17 5.84 -21.77
N ARG A 31 -7.62 5.70 -22.96
CA ARG A 31 -7.07 4.44 -23.49
C ARG A 31 -5.80 4.68 -24.30
N LEU A 32 -5.00 3.62 -24.44
CA LEU A 32 -3.83 3.61 -25.31
C LEU A 32 -4.24 3.07 -26.68
N PHE A 33 -4.08 3.89 -27.72
CA PHE A 33 -4.23 3.47 -29.11
C PHE A 33 -2.93 2.87 -29.62
N ARG A 34 -3.03 1.77 -30.35
CA ARG A 34 -1.94 1.13 -31.10
C ARG A 34 -2.45 0.85 -32.51
N PRO A 35 -1.67 1.23 -33.56
CA PRO A 35 -2.06 0.92 -34.93
C PRO A 35 -2.18 -0.59 -35.18
N SER A 36 -3.02 -0.96 -36.09
CA SER A 36 -3.27 -2.36 -36.46
C SER A 36 -2.02 -3.08 -36.99
N ARG A 37 -1.04 -2.35 -37.53
CA ARG A 37 0.26 -2.86 -38.01
C ARG A 37 1.39 -1.89 -37.68
N VAL A 38 2.57 -2.41 -37.38
CA VAL A 38 3.75 -1.62 -36.91
C VAL A 38 4.29 -0.65 -37.97
N ASN A 39 4.15 -0.98 -39.28
CA ASN A 39 4.68 -0.18 -40.42
C ASN A 39 3.58 0.43 -41.28
N LEU A 40 2.50 0.94 -40.70
CA LEU A 40 1.47 1.66 -41.44
C LEU A 40 1.95 3.06 -41.85
N PRO A 41 1.65 3.54 -43.06
CA PRO A 41 1.86 4.93 -43.42
C PRO A 41 1.13 5.87 -42.47
N GLU A 42 1.76 7.00 -42.14
CA GLU A 42 1.26 7.98 -41.15
C GLU A 42 -0.19 8.43 -41.43
N SER A 43 -0.55 8.60 -42.69
CA SER A 43 -1.93 8.93 -43.11
C SER A 43 -2.95 7.86 -42.73
N LYS A 44 -2.60 6.59 -42.77
CA LYS A 44 -3.47 5.48 -42.33
C LYS A 44 -3.52 5.37 -40.81
N VAL A 45 -2.40 5.56 -40.10
CA VAL A 45 -2.35 5.63 -38.62
C VAL A 45 -3.27 6.74 -38.12
N ARG A 46 -3.26 7.90 -38.78
CA ARG A 46 -4.09 9.04 -38.41
C ARG A 46 -5.59 8.75 -38.61
N LYS A 47 -5.99 8.06 -39.70
CA LYS A 47 -7.36 7.61 -39.88
C LYS A 47 -7.85 6.59 -38.86
N GLU A 48 -6.98 5.61 -38.49
CA GLU A 48 -7.31 4.65 -37.45
C GLU A 48 -7.40 5.33 -36.06
N LEU A 49 -6.52 6.30 -35.77
CA LEU A 49 -6.56 7.08 -34.55
C LEU A 49 -7.82 7.93 -34.43
N ASP A 50 -8.22 8.61 -35.50
CA ASP A 50 -9.45 9.42 -35.55
C ASP A 50 -10.71 8.56 -35.34
N ALA A 51 -10.76 7.38 -35.97
CA ALA A 51 -11.83 6.41 -35.73
C ALA A 51 -11.87 5.91 -34.28
N PHE A 52 -10.71 5.64 -33.71
CA PHE A 52 -10.59 5.22 -32.30
C PHE A 52 -11.02 6.32 -31.33
N VAL A 53 -10.66 7.58 -31.61
CA VAL A 53 -11.08 8.74 -30.79
C VAL A 53 -12.59 8.85 -30.76
N LYS A 54 -13.24 8.79 -31.95
CA LYS A 54 -14.71 8.86 -32.08
C LYS A 54 -15.39 7.73 -31.32
N ALA A 55 -14.90 6.50 -31.45
CA ALA A 55 -15.44 5.36 -30.69
C ALA A 55 -15.31 5.53 -29.19
N LEU A 56 -14.18 6.06 -28.71
CA LEU A 56 -13.94 6.31 -27.29
C LEU A 56 -14.80 7.47 -26.75
N GLU A 57 -15.06 8.50 -27.57
CA GLU A 57 -15.97 9.61 -27.23
C GLU A 57 -17.41 9.12 -27.10
N GLU A 58 -17.88 8.28 -28.02
CA GLU A 58 -19.23 7.71 -27.98
C GLU A 58 -19.40 6.78 -26.75
N GLU A 59 -18.42 5.91 -26.49
CA GLU A 59 -18.41 5.05 -25.30
C GLU A 59 -18.40 5.86 -24.01
N CYS A 60 -17.68 6.98 -23.98
CA CYS A 60 -17.65 7.90 -22.85
C CYS A 60 -19.01 8.58 -22.64
N ARG A 61 -19.69 8.97 -23.74
CA ARG A 61 -21.00 9.62 -23.69
C ARG A 61 -22.07 8.68 -23.16
N ILE A 62 -22.16 7.47 -23.69
CA ILE A 62 -23.13 6.47 -23.26
C ILE A 62 -22.97 6.17 -21.77
N GLU A 63 -21.74 5.97 -21.30
CA GLU A 63 -21.48 5.69 -19.88
C GLU A 63 -21.76 6.90 -18.96
N PHE A 64 -21.56 8.12 -19.45
CA PHE A 64 -21.92 9.35 -18.74
C PHE A 64 -23.46 9.50 -18.62
N GLU A 65 -24.20 9.24 -19.70
CA GLU A 65 -25.66 9.29 -19.69
C GLU A 65 -26.27 8.21 -18.80
N THR A 66 -25.71 6.99 -18.80
CA THR A 66 -26.15 5.90 -17.93
C THR A 66 -25.95 6.24 -16.45
N LYS A 67 -24.87 6.94 -16.10
CA LYS A 67 -24.60 7.37 -14.72
C LYS A 67 -25.43 8.57 -14.26
N ARG A 68 -26.04 9.28 -15.19
CA ARG A 68 -26.85 10.47 -14.93
C ARG A 68 -28.36 10.19 -14.83
N GLN A 69 -28.80 8.99 -15.22
CA GLN A 69 -30.21 8.59 -15.04
C GLN A 69 -30.43 8.27 -13.53
N PRO A 70 -31.39 8.91 -12.85
CA PRO A 70 -31.82 8.49 -11.53
C PRO A 70 -32.41 7.08 -11.66
N GLN A 71 -32.09 6.20 -10.72
CA GLN A 71 -32.76 4.90 -10.61
C GLN A 71 -34.25 5.17 -10.35
N THR A 72 -35.04 5.10 -11.40
CA THR A 72 -36.50 5.10 -11.31
C THR A 72 -36.93 3.77 -10.72
N ASN A 73 -37.65 3.88 -9.61
CA ASN A 73 -38.30 2.83 -8.86
C ASN A 73 -39.04 1.86 -9.76
N PHE A 74 -38.90 0.58 -9.43
CA PHE A 74 -39.86 -0.45 -9.87
C PHE A 74 -41.20 -0.17 -9.20
N GLU A 75 -42.20 0.30 -9.95
CA GLU A 75 -43.60 0.32 -9.55
C GLU A 75 -44.11 -1.13 -9.54
N LEU A 76 -44.53 -1.58 -8.37
CA LEU A 76 -45.41 -2.76 -8.23
C LEU A 76 -46.83 -2.32 -8.58
N SER A 77 -47.43 -2.99 -9.57
CA SER A 77 -48.84 -2.90 -9.91
C SER A 77 -49.71 -3.34 -8.72
N GLU A 78 -50.65 -2.42 -8.38
CA GLU A 78 -51.76 -2.68 -7.48
C GLU A 78 -52.71 -3.70 -8.09
N ASP A 79 -53.15 -4.66 -7.29
CA ASP A 79 -54.48 -5.20 -7.41
C ASP A 79 -55.10 -5.46 -6.03
N GLU A 80 -56.33 -5.03 -5.92
CA GLU A 80 -57.16 -4.85 -4.72
C GLU A 80 -57.55 -6.16 -4.03
N THR A 81 -57.67 -6.20 -2.68
CA THR A 81 -58.97 -6.38 -1.97
C THR A 81 -58.83 -6.37 -0.45
N LYS A 82 -59.51 -5.39 0.12
CA LYS A 82 -60.41 -5.32 1.32
C LYS A 82 -60.15 -6.10 2.62
N HIS A 83 -60.24 -5.26 3.71
CA HIS A 83 -60.79 -5.48 5.08
C HIS A 83 -59.95 -6.35 6.04
N GLU A 84 -59.66 -5.99 7.27
CA GLU A 84 -60.40 -5.30 8.35
C GLU A 84 -59.40 -4.83 9.44
N SER A 85 -59.79 -3.77 10.15
CA SER A 85 -59.15 -3.13 11.29
C SER A 85 -59.16 -3.96 12.56
N VAL A 86 -58.06 -3.98 13.33
CA VAL A 86 -58.08 -3.93 14.81
C VAL A 86 -56.82 -3.25 15.32
N GLU A 87 -57.00 -2.19 16.09
CA GLU A 87 -56.02 -1.51 16.91
C GLU A 87 -55.56 -2.40 18.06
N GLU A 88 -54.26 -2.42 18.39
CA GLU A 88 -53.80 -2.36 19.77
C GLU A 88 -52.33 -2.01 19.93
N GLN A 89 -52.07 -1.18 20.84
CA GLN A 89 -50.99 -0.41 21.39
C GLN A 89 -49.61 -1.08 21.56
N VAL A 90 -48.60 -0.30 21.18
CA VAL A 90 -47.36 0.14 21.90
C VAL A 90 -46.73 -0.83 22.92
N ASN A 91 -45.49 -1.29 22.61
CA ASN A 91 -44.33 -1.01 23.44
C ASN A 91 -43.03 -1.37 22.69
N GLY A 92 -42.05 -0.51 22.81
CA GLY A 92 -40.80 -0.63 22.10
C GLY A 92 -39.87 -1.69 22.70
N ASP A 93 -39.07 -2.22 21.80
CA ASP A 93 -37.69 -2.62 22.08
C ASP A 93 -36.96 -2.80 20.76
N HIS A 94 -35.89 -2.02 20.61
CA HIS A 94 -34.93 -2.15 19.49
C HIS A 94 -34.13 -3.43 19.68
N GLN A 95 -34.61 -4.54 19.13
CA GLN A 95 -33.80 -5.70 18.83
C GLN A 95 -33.79 -5.90 17.33
N SER A 96 -32.59 -5.69 16.75
CA SER A 96 -32.28 -6.06 15.36
C SER A 96 -32.62 -7.53 15.13
N MET A 97 -33.69 -7.77 14.38
CA MET A 97 -34.08 -9.11 13.93
C MET A 97 -33.04 -9.67 13.00
N ILE A 98 -32.15 -10.50 13.53
CA ILE A 98 -31.54 -11.56 12.77
C ILE A 98 -32.57 -12.68 12.73
N THR A 99 -33.32 -12.78 11.64
CA THR A 99 -34.19 -13.95 11.39
C THR A 99 -33.30 -15.18 11.28
N PRO A 100 -33.56 -16.25 12.06
CA PRO A 100 -32.88 -17.53 11.84
C PRO A 100 -33.42 -18.12 10.55
N ILE A 101 -32.55 -18.20 9.53
CA ILE A 101 -32.81 -18.98 8.30
C ILE A 101 -32.83 -20.45 8.69
N ASN A 102 -34.03 -21.00 8.90
CA ASN A 102 -34.24 -22.43 8.98
C ASN A 102 -34.21 -23.04 7.59
N SER A 103 -33.00 -23.30 7.09
CA SER A 103 -32.71 -24.30 6.05
C SER A 103 -31.31 -24.84 6.29
N SER A 104 -31.19 -26.16 6.32
CA SER A 104 -30.03 -26.96 6.69
C SER A 104 -28.89 -26.94 5.65
N SER A 105 -28.57 -25.81 5.08
CA SER A 105 -27.42 -25.67 4.20
C SER A 105 -26.53 -24.51 4.66
N THR A 106 -25.28 -24.82 4.95
CA THR A 106 -24.24 -23.82 5.20
C THR A 106 -24.13 -22.85 4.01
N PRO A 107 -23.87 -21.55 4.22
CA PRO A 107 -23.78 -20.58 3.12
C PRO A 107 -22.66 -20.93 2.15
N LEU A 108 -22.78 -20.47 0.90
CA LEU A 108 -21.69 -20.52 -0.07
C LEU A 108 -20.50 -19.71 0.45
N PHE A 109 -19.30 -20.16 0.14
CA PHE A 109 -18.07 -19.44 0.51
C PHE A 109 -18.04 -18.01 -0.03
N ALA A 110 -18.58 -17.76 -1.23
CA ALA A 110 -18.65 -16.43 -1.82
C ALA A 110 -19.52 -15.49 -0.98
N ASP A 111 -20.68 -15.95 -0.51
CA ASP A 111 -21.61 -15.16 0.31
C ASP A 111 -21.03 -14.89 1.69
N PHE A 112 -20.40 -15.90 2.29
CA PHE A 112 -19.73 -15.76 3.58
C PHE A 112 -18.54 -14.79 3.52
N CYS A 113 -17.82 -14.74 2.40
CA CYS A 113 -16.76 -13.73 2.18
C CYS A 113 -17.29 -12.29 2.24
N THR A 114 -18.53 -12.05 1.79
CA THR A 114 -19.16 -10.73 1.89
C THR A 114 -19.43 -10.36 3.35
N ILE A 115 -19.96 -11.30 4.14
CA ILE A 115 -20.18 -11.15 5.60
C ILE A 115 -18.83 -10.89 6.30
N TYR A 116 -17.82 -11.68 5.96
CA TYR A 116 -16.46 -11.53 6.51
C TYR A 116 -15.87 -10.14 6.24
N LEU A 117 -15.96 -9.65 5.00
CA LEU A 117 -15.45 -8.33 4.62
C LEU A 117 -16.18 -7.20 5.35
N ALA A 118 -17.52 -7.31 5.48
CA ALA A 118 -18.33 -6.35 6.25
C ALA A 118 -17.88 -6.30 7.72
N ALA A 119 -17.69 -7.44 8.37
CA ALA A 119 -17.22 -7.53 9.75
C ALA A 119 -15.78 -7.02 9.96
N LYS A 120 -14.94 -7.08 8.91
CA LYS A 120 -13.55 -6.60 8.98
C LYS A 120 -13.41 -5.11 8.71
N LYS A 121 -14.35 -4.48 8.00
CA LYS A 121 -14.24 -3.11 7.50
C LYS A 121 -13.88 -2.09 8.58
N GLU A 122 -14.52 -2.18 9.76
CA GLU A 122 -14.28 -1.27 10.87
C GLU A 122 -13.03 -1.62 11.71
N ASN A 123 -12.55 -2.87 11.60
CA ASN A 123 -11.51 -3.41 12.49
C ASN A 123 -10.11 -3.41 11.88
N ILE A 124 -9.98 -3.17 10.58
CA ILE A 124 -8.69 -3.19 9.88
C ILE A 124 -8.46 -1.91 9.08
N SER A 125 -7.19 -1.61 8.80
CA SER A 125 -6.88 -0.42 8.01
C SER A 125 -7.41 -0.54 6.58
N SER A 126 -7.76 0.60 5.95
CA SER A 126 -8.21 0.69 4.56
C SER A 126 -7.26 -0.01 3.58
N THR A 127 -5.94 0.07 3.80
CA THR A 127 -4.94 -0.66 2.99
C THR A 127 -5.01 -2.17 3.16
N THR A 128 -5.25 -2.64 4.38
CA THR A 128 -5.41 -4.08 4.68
C THR A 128 -6.74 -4.59 4.13
N TYR A 129 -7.81 -3.79 4.27
CA TYR A 129 -9.12 -4.13 3.72
C TYR A 129 -9.06 -4.32 2.21
N LEU A 130 -8.46 -3.37 1.47
CA LEU A 130 -8.31 -3.47 0.02
C LEU A 130 -7.48 -4.69 -0.41
N LEU A 131 -6.46 -5.04 0.38
CA LEU A 131 -5.66 -6.24 0.14
C LEU A 131 -6.49 -7.52 0.35
N TYR A 132 -7.31 -7.57 1.40
CA TYR A 132 -8.20 -8.69 1.68
C TYR A 132 -9.27 -8.81 0.59
N GLU A 133 -9.95 -7.72 0.27
CA GLU A 133 -10.95 -7.66 -0.80
C GLU A 133 -10.38 -8.13 -2.13
N THR A 134 -9.21 -7.61 -2.52
CA THR A 134 -8.54 -8.02 -3.77
C THR A 134 -8.19 -9.51 -3.77
N ALA A 135 -7.68 -10.05 -2.67
CA ALA A 135 -7.33 -11.46 -2.55
C ALA A 135 -8.58 -12.35 -2.61
N ILE A 136 -9.63 -11.96 -1.90
CA ILE A 136 -10.91 -12.68 -1.88
C ILE A 136 -11.53 -12.71 -3.28
N GLN A 137 -11.71 -11.53 -3.89
CA GLN A 137 -12.41 -11.41 -5.17
C GLN A 137 -11.63 -12.04 -6.34
N ARG A 138 -10.31 -11.91 -6.37
CA ARG A 138 -9.51 -12.33 -7.52
C ARG A 138 -8.88 -13.71 -7.40
N ILE A 139 -8.75 -14.23 -6.18
CA ILE A 139 -8.06 -15.50 -5.91
C ILE A 139 -8.99 -16.53 -5.29
N LEU A 140 -9.65 -16.19 -4.17
CA LEU A 140 -10.37 -17.18 -3.37
C LEU A 140 -11.75 -17.52 -3.96
N ILE A 141 -12.57 -16.53 -4.28
CA ILE A 141 -13.92 -16.73 -4.84
C ILE A 141 -13.89 -17.50 -6.16
N PRO A 142 -13.00 -17.20 -7.14
CA PRO A 142 -12.97 -17.96 -8.39
C PRO A 142 -12.67 -19.46 -8.22
N ARG A 143 -12.13 -19.88 -7.07
CA ARG A 143 -11.73 -21.27 -6.81
C ARG A 143 -12.61 -21.98 -5.79
N LEU A 144 -13.07 -21.27 -4.78
CA LEU A 144 -13.80 -21.86 -3.66
C LEU A 144 -15.22 -21.29 -3.53
N GLY A 145 -15.56 -20.22 -4.24
CA GLY A 145 -16.80 -19.47 -4.06
C GLY A 145 -18.08 -20.25 -4.30
N HIS A 146 -18.02 -21.28 -5.18
CA HIS A 146 -19.14 -22.14 -5.53
C HIS A 146 -19.39 -23.29 -4.54
N LEU A 147 -18.48 -23.49 -3.57
CA LEU A 147 -18.62 -24.53 -2.55
C LEU A 147 -19.33 -23.98 -1.32
N HIS A 148 -20.14 -24.81 -0.66
CA HIS A 148 -20.64 -24.54 0.68
C HIS A 148 -19.48 -24.60 1.71
N LEU A 149 -19.58 -23.88 2.82
CA LEU A 149 -18.50 -23.82 3.81
C LEU A 149 -18.10 -25.18 4.36
N ASP A 150 -19.05 -26.09 4.58
CA ASP A 150 -18.85 -27.44 5.09
C ASP A 150 -18.31 -28.41 4.03
N GLU A 151 -18.43 -28.09 2.75
CA GLU A 151 -17.84 -28.83 1.64
C GLU A 151 -16.36 -28.54 1.46
N ILE A 152 -15.86 -27.39 1.95
CA ILE A 152 -14.45 -27.05 1.82
C ILE A 152 -13.61 -27.93 2.74
N LYS A 153 -12.83 -28.82 2.13
CA LYS A 153 -11.93 -29.76 2.81
C LYS A 153 -10.46 -29.35 2.63
N PRO A 154 -9.53 -29.88 3.44
CA PRO A 154 -8.10 -29.56 3.31
C PRO A 154 -7.52 -29.77 1.91
N TYR A 155 -8.02 -30.77 1.16
CA TYR A 155 -7.54 -30.99 -0.20
C TYR A 155 -7.88 -29.86 -1.17
N HIS A 156 -9.05 -29.21 -1.06
CA HIS A 156 -9.39 -28.03 -1.87
C HIS A 156 -8.43 -26.88 -1.60
N VAL A 157 -8.03 -26.70 -0.33
CA VAL A 157 -7.05 -25.69 0.06
C VAL A 157 -5.66 -26.04 -0.49
N GLN A 158 -5.29 -27.33 -0.48
CA GLN A 158 -4.03 -27.80 -1.06
C GLN A 158 -4.00 -27.61 -2.58
N GLU A 159 -5.09 -27.90 -3.29
CA GLU A 159 -5.21 -27.62 -4.72
C GLU A 159 -5.06 -26.13 -5.04
N LEU A 160 -5.65 -25.25 -4.23
CA LEU A 160 -5.45 -23.80 -4.36
C LEU A 160 -3.97 -23.42 -4.17
N ILE A 161 -3.28 -23.96 -3.17
CA ILE A 161 -1.86 -23.72 -2.93
C ILE A 161 -1.02 -24.17 -4.13
N ASN A 162 -1.28 -25.39 -4.62
CA ASN A 162 -0.58 -25.99 -5.76
C ASN A 162 -0.80 -25.14 -7.02
N PHE A 163 -2.03 -24.70 -7.27
CA PHE A 163 -2.34 -23.78 -8.38
C PHE A 163 -1.59 -22.46 -8.28
N LEU A 164 -1.57 -21.84 -7.09
CA LEU A 164 -0.87 -20.57 -6.86
C LEU A 164 0.65 -20.70 -7.03
N ALA A 165 1.20 -21.90 -6.85
CA ALA A 165 2.61 -22.20 -7.09
C ALA A 165 2.96 -22.35 -8.59
N THR A 166 1.98 -22.33 -9.49
CA THR A 166 2.18 -22.34 -10.94
C THR A 166 2.20 -20.92 -11.53
N PRO A 167 2.74 -20.71 -12.74
CA PRO A 167 2.65 -19.43 -13.44
C PRO A 167 1.20 -18.96 -13.66
N SER A 168 0.26 -19.89 -13.85
CA SER A 168 -1.17 -19.59 -14.01
C SER A 168 -1.84 -19.06 -12.74
N GLY A 169 -1.22 -19.24 -11.58
CA GLY A 169 -1.69 -18.66 -10.30
C GLY A 169 -1.53 -17.16 -10.19
N ARG A 170 -0.82 -16.52 -11.12
CA ARG A 170 -0.64 -15.06 -11.12
C ARG A 170 -1.75 -14.33 -11.86
N VAL A 171 -2.40 -13.40 -11.17
CA VAL A 171 -3.42 -12.51 -11.78
C VAL A 171 -2.78 -11.43 -12.67
N ASP A 172 -1.53 -11.03 -12.39
CA ASP A 172 -0.84 -9.96 -13.12
C ASP A 172 -0.15 -10.42 -14.43
N LYS A 173 -0.28 -11.70 -14.79
CA LYS A 173 0.24 -12.31 -16.03
C LYS A 173 1.74 -12.08 -16.31
N LYS A 174 2.55 -11.86 -15.28
CA LYS A 174 3.99 -11.62 -15.43
C LYS A 174 4.81 -12.89 -15.74
N GLY A 175 4.17 -14.03 -15.97
CA GLY A 175 4.80 -15.28 -16.45
C GLY A 175 5.61 -16.08 -15.41
N GLU A 176 5.98 -15.49 -14.29
CA GLU A 176 6.73 -16.15 -13.21
C GLU A 176 5.79 -16.70 -12.14
N LYS A 177 6.27 -17.68 -11.37
CA LYS A 177 5.54 -18.21 -10.21
C LYS A 177 5.38 -17.14 -9.12
N LEU A 178 4.32 -17.25 -8.32
CA LEU A 178 4.19 -16.43 -7.12
C LEU A 178 5.25 -16.78 -6.09
N ALA A 179 5.79 -15.77 -5.42
CA ALA A 179 6.70 -15.99 -4.29
C ALA A 179 5.97 -16.72 -3.15
N PRO A 180 6.62 -17.70 -2.45
CA PRO A 180 6.02 -18.44 -1.34
C PRO A 180 5.39 -17.54 -0.27
N ALA A 181 5.98 -16.37 0.01
CA ALA A 181 5.44 -15.38 0.94
C ALA A 181 4.08 -14.81 0.47
N THR A 182 3.86 -14.67 -0.84
CA THR A 182 2.59 -14.21 -1.41
C THR A 182 1.52 -15.29 -1.27
N ILE A 183 1.86 -16.56 -1.55
CA ILE A 183 0.96 -17.71 -1.38
C ILE A 183 0.55 -17.83 0.09
N ARG A 184 1.51 -17.73 1.02
CA ARG A 184 1.23 -17.76 2.46
C ARG A 184 0.30 -16.61 2.90
N ARG A 185 0.41 -15.43 2.29
CA ARG A 185 -0.49 -14.30 2.57
C ARG A 185 -1.93 -14.65 2.17
N TYR A 186 -2.16 -15.22 1.00
CA TYR A 186 -3.50 -15.67 0.58
C TYR A 186 -4.06 -16.75 1.50
N LEU A 187 -3.21 -17.70 1.89
CA LEU A 187 -3.58 -18.73 2.85
C LEU A 187 -3.96 -18.14 4.21
N THR A 188 -3.21 -17.15 4.72
CA THR A 188 -3.54 -16.47 5.98
C THR A 188 -4.91 -15.78 5.94
N ILE A 189 -5.27 -15.19 4.77
CA ILE A 189 -6.60 -14.60 4.59
C ILE A 189 -7.67 -15.69 4.61
N LEU A 190 -7.47 -16.80 3.86
CA LEU A 190 -8.39 -17.94 3.87
C LEU A 190 -8.56 -18.53 5.27
N GLN A 191 -7.45 -18.72 6.00
CA GLN A 191 -7.47 -19.18 7.40
C GLN A 191 -8.31 -18.28 8.29
N SER A 192 -8.19 -16.97 8.12
CA SER A 192 -8.97 -16.00 8.91
C SER A 192 -10.46 -16.08 8.60
N ILE A 193 -10.84 -16.29 7.33
CA ILE A 193 -12.23 -16.51 6.91
C ILE A 193 -12.78 -17.79 7.51
N MET A 194 -12.07 -18.92 7.33
CA MET A 194 -12.50 -20.22 7.83
C MET A 194 -12.48 -20.29 9.36
N THR A 195 -11.60 -19.52 10.03
CA THR A 195 -11.63 -19.39 11.50
C THR A 195 -12.89 -18.66 11.96
N MET A 196 -13.36 -17.63 11.24
CA MET A 196 -14.63 -16.99 11.53
C MET A 196 -15.79 -17.94 11.33
N ALA A 197 -15.81 -18.70 10.23
CA ALA A 197 -16.81 -19.72 9.97
C ALA A 197 -16.86 -20.80 11.05
N TRP A 198 -15.71 -21.25 11.53
CA TRP A 198 -15.60 -22.18 12.65
C TRP A 198 -16.11 -21.61 13.96
N LYS A 199 -15.74 -20.38 14.29
CA LYS A 199 -16.20 -19.69 15.50
C LYS A 199 -17.71 -19.40 15.51
N GLN A 200 -18.32 -19.30 14.33
CA GLN A 200 -19.76 -19.12 14.15
C GLN A 200 -20.50 -20.46 13.92
N GLU A 201 -19.80 -21.58 14.13
CA GLU A 201 -20.35 -22.96 14.10
C GLU A 201 -20.87 -23.40 12.73
N TYR A 202 -20.54 -22.72 11.64
CA TYR A 202 -20.85 -23.17 10.28
C TYR A 202 -20.04 -24.40 9.88
N ILE A 203 -18.87 -24.62 10.48
CA ILE A 203 -17.98 -25.75 10.22
C ILE A 203 -17.36 -26.27 11.52
N ASN A 204 -17.11 -27.58 11.59
CA ASN A 204 -16.56 -28.23 12.79
C ASN A 204 -15.05 -28.03 12.99
N SER A 205 -14.31 -27.70 11.92
CA SER A 205 -12.87 -27.45 11.98
C SER A 205 -12.41 -26.57 10.82
N ASN A 206 -11.30 -25.86 10.99
CA ASN A 206 -10.74 -25.02 9.92
C ASN A 206 -10.00 -25.90 8.88
N PRO A 207 -10.48 -26.01 7.64
CA PRO A 207 -9.81 -26.78 6.60
C PRO A 207 -8.50 -26.17 6.10
N ALA A 208 -8.26 -24.89 6.39
CA ALA A 208 -7.02 -24.18 6.05
C ALA A 208 -5.97 -24.23 7.18
N ASP A 209 -6.10 -25.15 8.15
CA ASP A 209 -5.09 -25.37 9.19
C ASP A 209 -3.77 -25.82 8.56
N THR A 210 -2.70 -25.05 8.78
CA THR A 210 -1.37 -25.30 8.20
C THR A 210 -0.77 -26.66 8.57
N ARG A 211 -1.20 -27.26 9.68
CA ARG A 211 -0.75 -28.60 10.09
C ARG A 211 -1.24 -29.72 9.16
N ARG A 212 -2.25 -29.44 8.33
CA ARG A 212 -2.86 -30.38 7.37
C ARG A 212 -2.47 -30.07 5.93
N LEU A 213 -1.57 -29.13 5.70
CA LEU A 213 -1.24 -28.60 4.38
C LEU A 213 0.27 -28.67 4.12
N GLU A 214 0.63 -29.02 2.92
CA GLU A 214 2.00 -28.93 2.43
C GLU A 214 2.25 -27.53 1.88
N ILE A 215 3.07 -26.78 2.60
CA ILE A 215 3.40 -25.40 2.27
C ILE A 215 4.90 -25.28 2.08
N SER A 216 5.34 -24.75 0.94
CA SER A 216 6.74 -24.49 0.67
C SER A 216 7.35 -23.63 1.77
N LYS A 217 8.52 -24.00 2.25
CA LYS A 217 9.29 -23.20 3.23
C LYS A 217 9.58 -21.83 2.63
N ILE A 218 9.34 -20.78 3.41
CA ILE A 218 9.79 -19.45 3.04
C ILE A 218 11.27 -19.37 3.42
N VAL A 219 12.12 -19.34 2.41
CA VAL A 219 13.51 -18.93 2.62
C VAL A 219 13.47 -17.41 2.75
N THR A 220 13.71 -16.91 3.94
CA THR A 220 13.84 -15.47 4.16
C THR A 220 15.17 -15.05 3.54
N PRO A 221 15.20 -14.24 2.48
CA PRO A 221 16.46 -13.76 1.94
C PRO A 221 17.17 -12.91 3.00
N GLU A 222 18.50 -12.92 2.97
CA GLU A 222 19.28 -11.99 3.78
C GLU A 222 18.82 -10.56 3.55
N VAL A 223 18.84 -9.78 4.64
CA VAL A 223 18.43 -8.38 4.58
C VAL A 223 19.55 -7.59 3.91
N GLU A 224 19.32 -7.18 2.68
CA GLU A 224 20.27 -6.33 1.96
C GLU A 224 20.32 -4.94 2.61
N ALA A 225 21.55 -4.52 2.95
CA ALA A 225 21.87 -3.20 3.47
C ALA A 225 23.09 -2.63 2.72
N PHE A 226 23.20 -1.31 2.61
CA PHE A 226 24.44 -0.66 2.17
C PHE A 226 25.51 -0.77 3.26
N SER A 227 26.78 -0.91 2.84
CA SER A 227 27.92 -0.86 3.72
C SER A 227 28.12 0.55 4.31
N ASN A 228 28.99 0.68 5.32
CA ASN A 228 29.29 1.99 5.91
C ASN A 228 29.91 2.95 4.88
N GLU A 229 30.74 2.42 4.00
CA GLU A 229 31.40 3.15 2.90
C GLU A 229 30.36 3.59 1.85
N GLU A 230 29.46 2.68 1.45
CA GLU A 230 28.37 3.01 0.53
C GLU A 230 27.45 4.09 1.10
N ILE A 231 27.12 4.04 2.40
CA ILE A 231 26.31 5.07 3.07
C ILE A 231 27.00 6.43 3.01
N ALA A 232 28.31 6.49 3.32
CA ALA A 232 29.09 7.72 3.26
C ALA A 232 29.11 8.31 1.84
N GLU A 233 29.31 7.46 0.83
CA GLU A 233 29.31 7.88 -0.56
C GLU A 233 27.92 8.32 -1.03
N ILE A 234 26.86 7.62 -0.68
CA ILE A 234 25.47 8.02 -0.95
C ILE A 234 25.19 9.41 -0.37
N LEU A 235 25.55 9.66 0.89
CA LEU A 235 25.37 10.97 1.53
C LEU A 235 26.17 12.06 0.82
N LYS A 236 27.40 11.77 0.39
CA LYS A 236 28.23 12.69 -0.38
C LYS A 236 27.62 13.03 -1.75
N MET A 237 27.18 12.02 -2.48
CA MET A 237 26.56 12.24 -3.79
C MET A 237 25.18 12.92 -3.67
N ALA A 238 24.45 12.68 -2.59
CA ALA A 238 23.15 13.31 -2.34
C ALA A 238 23.27 14.85 -2.20
N GLN A 239 24.41 15.39 -1.78
CA GLN A 239 24.68 16.83 -1.73
C GLN A 239 24.65 17.50 -3.11
N LEU A 240 24.88 16.73 -4.18
CA LEU A 240 24.85 17.21 -5.56
C LEU A 240 23.42 17.23 -6.16
N GLU A 241 22.45 16.72 -5.41
CA GLU A 241 21.04 16.71 -5.80
C GLU A 241 20.30 17.96 -5.29
N PRO A 242 19.14 18.32 -5.88
CA PRO A 242 18.28 19.35 -5.33
C PRO A 242 17.98 19.06 -3.85
N ILE A 243 17.96 20.12 -3.03
CA ILE A 243 17.88 20.01 -1.56
C ILE A 243 16.74 19.11 -1.05
N HIS A 244 15.59 19.06 -1.74
CA HIS A 244 14.48 18.20 -1.36
C HIS A 244 14.78 16.71 -1.54
N ILE A 245 15.64 16.31 -2.51
CA ILE A 245 16.08 14.93 -2.72
C ILE A 245 17.16 14.59 -1.68
N HIS A 246 18.15 15.48 -1.51
CA HIS A 246 19.20 15.35 -0.49
C HIS A 246 18.57 15.16 0.91
N ALA A 247 17.65 16.02 1.29
CA ALA A 247 16.99 15.96 2.61
C ALA A 247 16.19 14.66 2.81
N VAL A 248 15.50 14.15 1.79
CA VAL A 248 14.77 12.85 1.87
C VAL A 248 15.73 11.69 2.11
N ILE A 249 16.83 11.62 1.35
CA ILE A 249 17.83 10.55 1.46
C ILE A 249 18.52 10.63 2.83
N ALA A 250 18.99 11.81 3.23
CA ALA A 250 19.65 12.04 4.51
C ALA A 250 18.71 11.72 5.69
N THR A 251 17.45 12.16 5.64
CA THR A 251 16.45 11.82 6.67
C THR A 251 16.25 10.31 6.77
N ALA A 252 16.15 9.60 5.65
CA ALA A 252 15.99 8.15 5.66
C ALA A 252 17.17 7.43 6.31
N ILE A 253 18.40 7.83 6.00
CA ILE A 253 19.63 7.24 6.54
C ILE A 253 19.79 7.57 8.02
N TYR A 254 19.73 8.85 8.39
CA TYR A 254 20.00 9.27 9.76
C TYR A 254 18.93 8.86 10.77
N THR A 255 17.67 8.69 10.33
CA THR A 255 16.57 8.35 11.24
C THR A 255 16.11 6.91 11.16
N GLY A 256 16.35 6.23 10.05
CA GLY A 256 15.79 4.92 9.75
C GLY A 256 14.26 4.92 9.66
N ALA A 257 13.62 6.09 9.49
CA ALA A 257 12.17 6.22 9.42
C ALA A 257 11.58 5.47 8.22
N ARG A 258 10.35 4.98 8.38
CA ARG A 258 9.61 4.37 7.26
C ARG A 258 9.24 5.42 6.23
N ARG A 259 9.16 5.03 4.97
CA ARG A 259 8.81 5.93 3.86
C ARG A 259 7.56 6.80 4.13
N GLY A 260 6.49 6.19 4.64
CA GLY A 260 5.28 6.93 4.99
C GLY A 260 5.46 7.88 6.18
N GLU A 261 6.32 7.52 7.14
CA GLU A 261 6.68 8.39 8.27
C GLU A 261 7.44 9.62 7.77
N ILE A 262 8.42 9.43 6.86
CA ILE A 262 9.16 10.54 6.24
C ILE A 262 8.20 11.50 5.51
N ALA A 263 7.29 10.97 4.69
CA ALA A 263 6.29 11.78 4.02
C ALA A 263 5.35 12.53 4.98
N GLY A 264 5.17 12.01 6.19
CA GLY A 264 4.30 12.59 7.23
C GLY A 264 4.98 13.57 8.17
N LEU A 265 6.29 13.83 8.05
CA LEU A 265 7.01 14.77 8.92
C LEU A 265 6.53 16.20 8.68
N LYS A 266 6.35 16.95 9.77
CA LYS A 266 6.03 18.37 9.77
C LYS A 266 7.13 19.18 10.44
N TRP A 267 7.23 20.46 10.14
CA TRP A 267 8.19 21.36 10.77
C TRP A 267 8.03 21.43 12.29
N GLU A 268 6.80 21.33 12.79
CA GLU A 268 6.51 21.25 14.23
C GLU A 268 7.06 19.99 14.93
N ASP A 269 7.51 18.97 14.16
CA ASP A 269 8.11 17.77 14.71
C ASP A 269 9.60 17.89 14.98
N ILE A 270 10.23 19.01 14.56
CA ILE A 270 11.67 19.23 14.67
C ILE A 270 11.97 20.27 15.74
N ASP A 271 12.74 19.87 16.73
CA ASP A 271 13.37 20.78 17.69
C ASP A 271 14.86 20.92 17.30
N PHE A 272 15.20 22.03 16.65
CA PHE A 272 16.56 22.29 16.18
C PHE A 272 17.54 22.57 17.32
N GLU A 273 17.08 23.15 18.44
CA GLU A 273 17.91 23.46 19.61
C GLU A 273 18.30 22.17 20.30
N LYS A 274 17.33 21.29 20.58
CA LYS A 274 17.57 19.98 21.22
C LYS A 274 18.04 18.93 20.23
N ARG A 275 18.04 19.23 18.95
CA ARG A 275 18.35 18.29 17.84
C ARG A 275 17.55 17.00 17.95
N THR A 276 16.24 17.14 18.07
CA THR A 276 15.34 16.00 18.18
C THR A 276 14.22 16.08 17.12
N MET A 277 13.75 14.90 16.73
CA MET A 277 12.67 14.76 15.76
C MET A 277 11.61 13.81 16.31
N TYR A 278 10.33 14.22 16.24
CA TYR A 278 9.19 13.39 16.57
C TYR A 278 8.65 12.68 15.34
N ILE A 279 8.52 11.36 15.40
CA ILE A 279 7.88 10.54 14.38
C ILE A 279 6.53 10.10 14.93
N ARG A 280 5.44 10.77 14.52
CA ARG A 280 4.11 10.61 15.10
C ARG A 280 2.98 10.48 14.08
N ARG A 281 3.29 10.44 12.78
CA ARG A 281 2.31 10.22 11.72
C ARG A 281 2.92 9.52 10.53
N SER A 282 2.08 8.94 9.69
CA SER A 282 2.48 8.28 8.46
C SER A 282 1.50 8.58 7.35
N VAL A 283 1.98 8.90 6.17
CA VAL A 283 1.16 9.11 4.99
C VAL A 283 1.05 7.80 4.20
N VAL A 284 -0.17 7.42 3.89
CA VAL A 284 -0.48 6.30 3.00
C VAL A 284 -1.33 6.80 1.84
N LYS A 285 -1.26 6.13 0.71
CA LYS A 285 -2.14 6.42 -0.43
C LYS A 285 -2.65 5.12 -1.02
N LEU A 286 -3.95 4.99 -1.10
CA LEU A 286 -4.62 3.96 -1.87
C LEU A 286 -4.74 4.39 -3.34
N ALA A 287 -4.88 3.42 -4.24
CA ALA A 287 -5.11 3.70 -5.65
C ALA A 287 -6.36 4.57 -5.80
N GLN A 288 -6.26 5.64 -6.60
CA GLN A 288 -7.35 6.58 -6.91
C GLN A 288 -7.90 7.41 -5.74
N GLN A 289 -7.24 7.41 -4.57
CA GLN A 289 -7.60 8.25 -3.41
C GLN A 289 -6.54 9.33 -3.18
N GLU A 290 -6.90 10.39 -2.47
CA GLU A 290 -5.92 11.36 -1.97
C GLU A 290 -5.05 10.73 -0.87
N PRO A 291 -3.83 11.27 -0.62
CA PRO A 291 -3.00 10.82 0.48
C PRO A 291 -3.73 10.93 1.82
N GLU A 292 -3.77 9.85 2.58
CA GLU A 292 -4.37 9.80 3.91
C GLU A 292 -3.27 9.88 4.97
N ILE A 293 -3.42 10.81 5.92
CA ILE A 293 -2.53 10.93 7.07
C ILE A 293 -3.06 9.98 8.14
N LYS A 294 -2.27 8.99 8.50
CA LYS A 294 -2.59 8.04 9.58
C LYS A 294 -1.77 8.36 10.81
N LEU A 295 -2.45 8.44 11.94
CA LEU A 295 -1.79 8.33 13.23
C LEU A 295 -1.29 6.90 13.43
N PRO A 296 -0.19 6.70 14.17
CA PRO A 296 0.30 5.37 14.47
C PRO A 296 -0.76 4.53 15.18
N LYS A 297 -0.86 3.27 14.81
CA LYS A 297 -1.84 2.32 15.42
C LYS A 297 -1.59 2.07 16.90
N THR A 298 -0.38 2.33 17.40
CA THR A 298 0.01 2.13 18.79
C THR A 298 0.80 3.33 19.29
N ILE A 299 0.64 3.68 20.55
CA ILE A 299 1.40 4.75 21.23
C ILE A 299 2.90 4.47 21.14
N SER A 300 3.33 3.20 21.19
CA SER A 300 4.73 2.78 21.04
C SER A 300 5.35 3.11 19.67
N SER A 301 4.52 3.38 18.66
CA SER A 301 5.00 3.82 17.33
C SER A 301 5.33 5.31 17.28
N ILE A 302 4.83 6.09 18.24
CA ILE A 302 5.20 7.50 18.43
C ILE A 302 6.53 7.50 19.16
N ARG A 303 7.52 8.14 18.56
CA ARG A 303 8.87 8.19 19.15
C ARG A 303 9.55 9.50 18.87
N GLN A 304 10.37 9.92 19.82
CA GLN A 304 11.33 11.00 19.69
C GLN A 304 12.70 10.40 19.47
N ILE A 305 13.42 10.89 18.50
CA ILE A 305 14.79 10.47 18.17
C ILE A 305 15.72 11.68 18.13
N ALA A 306 16.94 11.52 18.62
CA ALA A 306 17.99 12.52 18.42
C ALA A 306 18.45 12.49 16.95
N ILE A 307 18.74 13.65 16.38
CA ILE A 307 19.23 13.81 15.02
C ILE A 307 20.62 14.49 15.03
N PRO A 308 21.52 14.11 14.11
CA PRO A 308 22.85 14.72 14.03
C PRO A 308 22.75 16.17 13.50
N GLN A 309 23.76 16.98 13.83
CA GLN A 309 23.83 18.37 13.37
C GLN A 309 23.76 18.47 11.86
N ALA A 310 24.43 17.58 11.13
CA ALA A 310 24.40 17.53 9.68
C ALA A 310 22.97 17.41 9.10
N LEU A 311 22.07 16.65 9.75
CA LEU A 311 20.68 16.61 9.33
C LEU A 311 19.95 17.91 9.67
N CYS A 312 20.23 18.53 10.81
CA CYS A 312 19.65 19.84 11.16
C CYS A 312 19.98 20.90 10.10
N ASP A 313 21.24 20.96 9.66
CA ASP A 313 21.71 21.92 8.65
C ASP A 313 21.00 21.70 7.31
N ILE A 314 20.88 20.45 6.86
CA ILE A 314 20.17 20.09 5.63
C ILE A 314 18.68 20.49 5.72
N LEU A 315 18.04 20.25 6.86
CA LEU A 315 16.63 20.60 7.04
C LEU A 315 16.41 22.10 7.12
N GLN A 316 17.34 22.86 7.70
CA GLN A 316 17.27 24.32 7.69
C GLN A 316 17.41 24.89 6.26
N GLU A 317 18.27 24.31 5.44
CA GLU A 317 18.40 24.67 4.02
C GLU A 317 17.12 24.32 3.25
N LEU A 318 16.54 23.15 3.49
CA LEU A 318 15.24 22.77 2.92
C LEU A 318 14.15 23.77 3.29
N LYS A 319 14.12 24.24 4.53
CA LYS A 319 13.15 25.25 5.01
C LYS A 319 13.29 26.56 4.24
N LYS A 320 14.52 27.06 4.10
CA LYS A 320 14.80 28.28 3.29
C LYS A 320 14.31 28.13 1.85
N GLU A 321 14.51 26.95 1.24
CA GLU A 321 14.04 26.69 -0.13
C GLU A 321 12.51 26.64 -0.21
N GLN A 322 11.84 26.08 0.78
CA GLN A 322 10.37 26.09 0.85
C GLN A 322 9.82 27.51 1.04
N ASP A 323 10.43 28.29 1.95
CA ASP A 323 10.04 29.69 2.18
C ASP A 323 10.18 30.54 0.91
N ARG A 324 11.26 30.30 0.13
CA ARG A 324 11.44 30.93 -1.19
C ARG A 324 10.35 30.51 -2.18
N LYS A 325 9.99 29.24 -2.25
CA LYS A 325 8.92 28.74 -3.12
C LYS A 325 7.57 29.30 -2.73
N LYS A 326 7.30 29.36 -1.43
CA LYS A 326 6.08 29.96 -0.88
C LYS A 326 5.95 31.44 -1.30
N ALA A 327 7.02 32.21 -1.19
CA ALA A 327 7.04 33.60 -1.62
C ALA A 327 6.79 33.77 -3.14
N LEU A 328 7.31 32.84 -3.98
CA LEU A 328 7.13 32.88 -5.43
C LEU A 328 5.71 32.47 -5.84
N LEU A 329 5.09 31.51 -5.17
CA LEU A 329 3.78 30.95 -5.53
C LEU A 329 2.61 31.76 -4.93
N GLY A 330 2.85 32.52 -3.84
CA GLY A 330 1.81 33.29 -3.16
C GLY A 330 0.59 32.44 -2.80
N GLU A 331 -0.58 32.86 -3.26
CA GLU A 331 -1.86 32.17 -2.99
C GLU A 331 -1.95 30.73 -3.52
N LYS A 332 -1.07 30.34 -4.45
CA LYS A 332 -1.02 28.97 -4.97
C LYS A 332 -0.29 28.01 -4.04
N TRP A 333 0.34 28.52 -3.00
CA TRP A 333 0.98 27.69 -1.98
C TRP A 333 -0.02 27.26 -0.91
N HIS A 334 -0.07 25.96 -0.64
CA HIS A 334 -0.89 25.37 0.42
C HIS A 334 -0.03 25.12 1.66
N GLU A 335 -0.31 25.86 2.73
CA GLU A 335 0.44 25.77 3.98
C GLU A 335 -0.10 24.68 4.89
N GLU A 336 0.44 23.49 4.75
CA GLU A 336 0.09 22.34 5.59
C GLU A 336 1.18 21.98 6.61
N GLY A 337 2.32 22.70 6.59
CA GLY A 337 3.44 22.56 7.51
C GLY A 337 4.29 21.29 7.32
N PHE A 338 4.18 20.56 6.21
CA PHE A 338 5.00 19.37 5.93
C PHE A 338 6.43 19.74 5.55
N LEU A 339 7.41 18.89 6.01
CA LEU A 339 8.80 18.99 5.57
C LEU A 339 8.93 18.69 4.08
N PHE A 340 8.27 17.64 3.63
CA PHE A 340 8.36 17.16 2.28
C PHE A 340 7.03 17.36 1.57
N THR A 341 7.01 18.28 0.63
CA THR A 341 5.83 18.71 -0.10
C THR A 341 5.93 18.37 -1.58
N ASP A 342 4.82 18.48 -2.27
CA ASP A 342 4.80 18.60 -3.72
C ASP A 342 5.21 20.02 -4.15
N TRP A 343 4.98 20.37 -5.42
CA TRP A 343 5.39 21.66 -5.99
C TRP A 343 4.60 22.85 -5.42
N CYS A 344 3.41 22.65 -4.88
CA CYS A 344 2.50 23.69 -4.38
C CYS A 344 2.21 23.59 -2.87
N GLY A 345 2.98 22.83 -2.10
CA GLY A 345 2.91 22.80 -0.63
C GLY A 345 2.06 21.69 -0.02
N HIS A 346 1.33 20.90 -0.81
CA HIS A 346 0.63 19.73 -0.30
C HIS A 346 1.60 18.62 0.12
N VAL A 347 1.13 17.73 0.98
CA VAL A 347 1.91 16.57 1.41
C VAL A 347 2.48 15.78 0.23
N MET A 348 3.76 15.45 0.29
CA MET A 348 4.43 14.67 -0.74
C MET A 348 3.77 13.28 -0.90
N HIS A 349 3.54 12.89 -2.14
CA HIS A 349 3.04 11.54 -2.43
C HIS A 349 3.98 10.48 -1.85
N PRO A 350 3.49 9.51 -1.03
CA PRO A 350 4.34 8.58 -0.29
C PRO A 350 5.22 7.65 -1.15
N HIS A 351 4.99 7.54 -2.45
CA HIS A 351 5.87 6.81 -3.38
C HIS A 351 6.96 7.68 -4.01
N THR A 352 6.93 9.00 -3.83
CA THR A 352 7.93 9.92 -4.40
C THR A 352 9.35 9.61 -3.91
N PRO A 353 9.60 9.37 -2.60
CA PRO A 353 10.93 9.00 -2.12
C PRO A 353 11.51 7.78 -2.84
N THR A 354 10.71 6.72 -3.05
CA THR A 354 11.16 5.53 -3.76
C THR A 354 11.59 5.85 -5.19
N LYS A 355 10.76 6.60 -5.94
CA LYS A 355 11.06 6.97 -7.32
C LYS A 355 12.29 7.86 -7.45
N GLN A 356 12.44 8.80 -6.52
CA GLN A 356 13.61 9.71 -6.49
C GLN A 356 14.88 8.92 -6.17
N PHE A 357 14.82 8.04 -5.18
CA PHE A 357 15.96 7.22 -4.78
C PHE A 357 16.38 6.23 -5.89
N ASP A 358 15.43 5.55 -6.55
CA ASP A 358 15.74 4.67 -7.69
C ASP A 358 16.43 5.44 -8.83
N LYS A 359 16.02 6.69 -9.11
CA LYS A 359 16.68 7.55 -10.09
C LYS A 359 18.07 7.97 -9.63
N PHE A 360 18.22 8.30 -8.35
CA PHE A 360 19.50 8.67 -7.73
C PHE A 360 20.51 7.52 -7.85
N LEU A 361 20.14 6.30 -7.44
CA LEU A 361 21.02 5.13 -7.53
C LEU A 361 21.50 4.89 -8.98
N LYS A 362 20.59 4.98 -9.94
CA LYS A 362 20.91 4.83 -11.36
C LYS A 362 21.84 5.93 -11.87
N LYS A 363 21.62 7.18 -11.46
CA LYS A 363 22.41 8.34 -11.88
C LYS A 363 23.87 8.23 -11.44
N TYR A 364 24.11 7.74 -10.23
CA TYR A 364 25.44 7.66 -9.64
C TYR A 364 26.06 6.25 -9.69
N GLY A 365 25.40 5.29 -10.35
CA GLY A 365 25.97 3.94 -10.56
C GLY A 365 25.96 3.06 -9.31
N PHE A 366 25.17 3.39 -8.29
CA PHE A 366 25.03 2.52 -7.11
C PHE A 366 24.25 1.26 -7.45
N ARG A 367 24.52 0.17 -6.71
CA ARG A 367 23.71 -1.05 -6.79
C ARG A 367 22.27 -0.75 -6.39
N HIS A 368 21.33 -1.45 -7.02
CA HIS A 368 19.91 -1.25 -6.72
C HIS A 368 19.56 -1.80 -5.34
N LEU A 369 19.04 -0.94 -4.49
CA LEU A 369 18.41 -1.29 -3.23
C LEU A 369 17.11 -0.50 -3.09
N LYS A 370 16.04 -1.16 -2.64
CA LYS A 370 14.76 -0.49 -2.42
C LYS A 370 14.91 0.60 -1.36
N PHE A 371 14.13 1.68 -1.45
CA PHE A 371 14.16 2.78 -0.48
C PHE A 371 14.05 2.32 0.99
N HIS A 372 13.29 1.23 1.25
CA HIS A 372 13.21 0.64 2.58
C HIS A 372 14.54 0.04 3.05
N GLY A 373 15.41 -0.32 2.14
CA GLY A 373 16.77 -0.77 2.44
C GLY A 373 17.62 0.28 3.16
N LEU A 374 17.34 1.60 2.97
CA LEU A 374 18.01 2.65 3.74
C LEU A 374 17.74 2.54 5.25
N ARG A 375 16.55 2.07 5.64
CA ARG A 375 16.25 1.76 7.04
C ARG A 375 17.04 0.56 7.54
N HIS A 376 17.20 -0.47 6.71
CA HIS A 376 18.06 -1.62 7.03
C HIS A 376 19.51 -1.17 7.18
N SER A 377 20.00 -0.35 6.23
CA SER A 377 21.35 0.23 6.28
C SER A 377 21.58 1.09 7.53
N SER A 378 20.59 1.92 7.92
CA SER A 378 20.64 2.70 9.16
C SER A 378 20.73 1.80 10.39
N ALA A 379 19.98 0.72 10.45
CA ALA A 379 20.01 -0.23 11.57
C ALA A 379 21.37 -0.94 11.65
N THR A 380 21.84 -1.49 10.53
CA THR A 380 23.14 -2.19 10.45
C THR A 380 24.28 -1.25 10.78
N TYR A 381 24.26 0.00 10.28
CA TYR A 381 25.25 1.03 10.59
C TYR A 381 25.34 1.30 12.11
N LEU A 382 24.22 1.49 12.77
CA LEU A 382 24.18 1.75 14.22
C LEU A 382 24.71 0.57 15.03
N LEU A 383 24.29 -0.65 14.68
CA LEU A 383 24.76 -1.86 15.36
C LEU A 383 26.26 -2.11 15.13
N SER A 384 26.77 -1.92 13.90
CA SER A 384 28.21 -2.08 13.59
C SER A 384 29.09 -1.03 14.30
N ASN A 385 28.51 0.09 14.71
CA ASN A 385 29.19 1.13 15.51
C ASN A 385 28.91 1.00 17.02
N GLY A 386 28.49 -0.19 17.51
CA GLY A 386 28.39 -0.49 18.92
C GLY A 386 27.11 0.00 19.62
N CYS A 387 26.11 0.49 18.88
CA CYS A 387 24.82 0.82 19.49
C CYS A 387 24.10 -0.47 19.91
N ASP A 388 23.56 -0.49 21.12
CA ASP A 388 22.81 -1.66 21.59
C ASP A 388 21.51 -1.87 20.82
N ILE A 389 21.10 -3.14 20.71
CA ILE A 389 19.94 -3.55 19.90
C ILE A 389 18.62 -2.96 20.40
N LYS A 390 18.47 -2.73 21.72
CA LYS A 390 17.23 -2.14 22.29
C LYS A 390 17.11 -0.68 21.90
N THR A 391 18.22 0.06 21.94
CA THR A 391 18.27 1.46 21.47
C THR A 391 17.96 1.56 19.98
N VAL A 392 18.55 0.70 19.15
CA VAL A 392 18.26 0.65 17.71
C VAL A 392 16.79 0.29 17.46
N SER A 393 16.27 -0.73 18.15
CA SER A 393 14.87 -1.14 18.05
C SER A 393 13.89 -0.01 18.42
N LYS A 394 14.14 0.69 19.54
CA LYS A 394 13.36 1.85 19.98
C LYS A 394 13.42 3.01 18.97
N ARG A 395 14.63 3.32 18.48
CA ARG A 395 14.85 4.36 17.46
C ARG A 395 14.07 4.10 16.19
N LEU A 396 14.07 2.85 15.72
CA LEU A 396 13.34 2.43 14.55
C LEU A 396 11.82 2.31 14.81
N GLY A 397 11.38 2.17 16.06
CA GLY A 397 9.97 1.93 16.43
C GLY A 397 9.51 0.54 15.98
N HIS A 398 10.29 -0.49 16.35
CA HIS A 398 9.88 -1.88 16.25
C HIS A 398 9.05 -2.25 17.47
N THR A 399 7.94 -2.98 17.26
CA THR A 399 7.08 -3.48 18.34
C THR A 399 7.65 -4.74 18.98
N SER A 400 8.48 -5.49 18.25
CA SER A 400 9.24 -6.64 18.76
C SER A 400 10.73 -6.48 18.46
N ILE A 401 11.57 -6.86 19.39
CA ILE A 401 13.03 -6.89 19.23
C ILE A 401 13.44 -7.89 18.15
N ASP A 402 12.65 -8.95 17.92
CA ASP A 402 12.89 -9.95 16.88
C ASP A 402 12.99 -9.33 15.50
N THR A 403 12.23 -8.24 15.27
CA THR A 403 12.32 -7.47 14.02
C THR A 403 13.69 -6.80 13.87
N THR A 404 14.41 -6.57 14.95
CA THR A 404 15.77 -5.98 14.95
C THR A 404 16.83 -7.06 14.91
N ASN A 405 16.55 -8.26 15.44
CA ASN A 405 17.49 -9.39 15.43
C ASN A 405 17.91 -9.81 14.01
N ILE A 406 17.09 -9.54 12.99
CA ILE A 406 17.44 -9.81 11.59
C ILE A 406 18.72 -9.07 11.13
N TYR A 407 19.08 -7.97 11.78
CA TYR A 407 20.28 -7.19 11.46
C TYR A 407 21.52 -7.69 12.20
N VAL A 408 21.36 -8.41 13.31
CA VAL A 408 22.46 -8.95 14.10
C VAL A 408 23.19 -10.04 13.33
N HIS A 409 22.45 -10.87 12.58
CA HIS A 409 23.04 -11.91 11.75
C HIS A 409 23.92 -11.39 10.61
N ALA A 410 23.75 -10.12 10.22
CA ALA A 410 24.58 -9.47 9.20
C ALA A 410 25.92 -8.94 9.72
N LEU A 411 26.19 -9.09 11.03
CA LEU A 411 27.39 -8.56 11.70
C LEU A 411 28.39 -9.67 12.03
N GLU A 412 29.16 -10.13 11.05
CA GLU A 412 30.27 -11.07 11.28
C GLU A 412 31.35 -10.54 12.25
N LYS A 413 31.38 -9.21 12.46
CA LYS A 413 32.38 -8.53 13.31
C LYS A 413 32.10 -8.64 14.81
N THR A 414 30.90 -9.06 15.24
CA THR A 414 30.52 -9.07 16.66
C THR A 414 31.27 -10.13 17.48
N ASP A 415 31.56 -11.28 16.89
CA ASP A 415 32.25 -12.36 17.60
C ASP A 415 33.74 -12.00 17.83
N LYS A 416 34.40 -11.42 16.81
CA LYS A 416 35.78 -10.95 16.94
C LYS A 416 35.90 -9.79 17.91
N ALA A 417 35.00 -8.81 17.87
CA ALA A 417 34.98 -7.73 18.86
C ALA A 417 34.67 -8.22 20.28
N ALA A 418 33.85 -9.26 20.43
CA ALA A 418 33.62 -9.90 21.71
C ALA A 418 34.88 -10.61 22.25
N ALA A 419 35.65 -11.27 21.40
CA ALA A 419 36.95 -11.86 21.76
C ALA A 419 37.96 -10.79 22.16
N GLU A 420 38.06 -9.69 21.38
CA GLU A 420 38.95 -8.55 21.67
C GLU A 420 38.64 -7.88 23.03
N CYS A 421 37.41 -7.97 23.54
CA CYS A 421 37.08 -7.48 24.90
C CYS A 421 37.81 -8.28 25.99
N PHE A 422 38.17 -9.54 25.75
CA PHE A 422 38.92 -10.34 26.71
C PHE A 422 40.43 -10.06 26.69
N ASP A 423 40.94 -9.50 25.57
CA ASP A 423 42.36 -9.13 25.45
C ASP A 423 42.75 -7.99 26.42
N SER A 424 41.77 -7.26 26.95
CA SER A 424 41.99 -6.20 27.95
C SER A 424 42.03 -6.69 29.39
N ILE A 425 41.85 -8.00 29.65
CA ILE A 425 41.97 -8.59 30.99
C ILE A 425 43.45 -8.80 31.25
N GLU A 426 44.02 -7.94 32.10
CA GLU A 426 45.36 -8.16 32.65
C GLU A 426 45.31 -9.38 33.61
N VAL A 427 46.06 -10.46 33.29
CA VAL A 427 46.22 -11.68 34.12
C VAL A 427 47.46 -11.57 34.96
#